data_661beeec0d0f256e4bd927558fcf62f9
#
_entry.id   661beeec0d0f256e4bd927558fcf62f9
#
_cell.length_a   1.000
_cell.length_b   1.000
_cell.length_c   1.000
_cell.angle_alpha   90.00
_cell.angle_beta   90.00
_cell.angle_gamma   90.00
#
_symmetry.space_group_name_H-M   'P 1'
#
loop_
_entity.id
_entity.type
_entity.pdbx_description
1 polymer ?
#
loop_
_entity_poly.entity_id
_entity_poly.type
_entity_poly.pdbx_seq_one_letter_code
_entity_poly.pdbx_strand_id
1 'polypeptide(L)'
;INKPEEPGIDCEYEELSITPNASLKGLPNFIASYLRNRILTENRCVGAVFEFDLDLYKEITAVTWDFGDGTTSTLMTPVHQFTTPGIYTVKAMITINNYPQPLYKTIEVYPLPNMVANQTLKQCDLDNDGISNFNLKNVIDLIEDATPDFSLNFYNSRNDAENDLDEIENAEVFENTTNPQELFVKIT
;
A
#
# COMPACT_ATOMS: atom_id res chain seq x y z
N ILE A 1 -28.71 -30.22 -20.74
CA ILE A 1 -27.84 -29.13 -20.29
C ILE A 1 -26.56 -29.24 -21.05
N ASN A 2 -26.28 -28.24 -21.76
CA ASN A 2 -25.05 -28.21 -22.51
C ASN A 2 -23.89 -27.99 -21.56
N LYS A 3 -22.80 -28.54 -21.90
CA LYS A 3 -21.58 -28.20 -21.26
C LYS A 3 -20.99 -27.00 -21.94
N PRO A 4 -20.06 -26.37 -21.33
CA PRO A 4 -19.30 -25.32 -21.96
C PRO A 4 -18.56 -25.93 -23.15
N GLU A 5 -18.59 -25.19 -24.19
CA GLU A 5 -17.85 -25.56 -25.36
C GLU A 5 -16.39 -25.18 -25.23
N GLU A 6 -16.16 -24.20 -24.40
CA GLU A 6 -14.82 -23.73 -24.18
C GLU A 6 -14.41 -23.96 -22.75
N PRO A 7 -13.19 -24.32 -22.57
CA PRO A 7 -12.66 -24.66 -21.29
C PRO A 7 -12.45 -23.44 -20.39
N GLY A 8 -12.29 -23.76 -19.27
CA GLY A 8 -11.93 -22.77 -18.30
C GLY A 8 -13.15 -22.19 -17.69
N ILE A 9 -13.05 -21.20 -17.31
CA ILE A 9 -13.97 -20.50 -16.82
C ILE A 9 -14.93 -19.99 -17.63
N ASP A 10 -14.53 -20.47 -18.46
CA ASP A 10 -15.07 -20.22 -19.54
C ASP A 10 -16.49 -20.04 -19.35
N CYS A 11 -16.63 -19.17 -19.46
CA CYS A 11 -17.71 -18.59 -19.54
C CYS A 11 -18.53 -18.90 -20.73
N GLU A 12 -18.07 -19.67 -21.49
CA GLU A 12 -18.67 -20.12 -22.72
C GLU A 12 -19.65 -21.27 -22.50
N TYR A 13 -20.13 -21.40 -21.32
CA TYR A 13 -21.20 -22.29 -21.08
C TYR A 13 -22.42 -21.86 -21.80
N GLU A 14 -22.88 -22.69 -22.56
CA GLU A 14 -24.10 -22.43 -23.27
C GLU A 14 -25.29 -22.60 -22.40
N GLU A 15 -25.16 -23.42 -21.43
CA GLU A 15 -26.29 -23.76 -20.64
C GLU A 15 -25.98 -24.05 -19.22
N LEU A 16 -25.93 -23.11 -18.52
CA LEU A 16 -26.15 -23.16 -17.17
C LEU A 16 -27.21 -22.16 -16.88
N SER A 17 -28.29 -22.59 -16.69
CA SER A 17 -29.40 -21.75 -16.59
C SER A 17 -30.36 -22.26 -15.58
N ILE A 18 -30.88 -21.36 -14.89
CA ILE A 18 -32.02 -21.63 -14.03
C ILE A 18 -33.30 -21.80 -14.82
N THR A 19 -33.29 -21.40 -16.06
CA THR A 19 -34.42 -21.62 -16.95
C THR A 19 -34.00 -22.57 -18.05
N PRO A 20 -34.90 -23.46 -18.48
CA PRO A 20 -34.61 -24.33 -19.60
C PRO A 20 -34.16 -23.55 -20.83
N ASN A 21 -33.09 -24.01 -21.42
CA ASN A 21 -32.48 -23.41 -22.58
C ASN A 21 -31.84 -22.03 -22.39
N ALA A 22 -31.67 -21.60 -21.18
CA ALA A 22 -30.91 -20.40 -20.95
C ALA A 22 -29.43 -20.72 -20.91
N SER A 23 -28.68 -19.95 -21.66
CA SER A 23 -27.27 -20.14 -21.83
C SER A 23 -26.50 -19.75 -20.60
N LEU A 24 -25.44 -20.46 -20.38
CA LEU A 24 -24.44 -20.10 -19.41
C LEU A 24 -23.60 -18.91 -19.79
N LYS A 25 -23.69 -18.44 -20.99
CA LYS A 25 -22.94 -17.27 -21.47
C LYS A 25 -23.21 -15.99 -20.69
N GLY A 26 -24.34 -15.92 -20.02
CA GLY A 26 -24.62 -14.79 -19.13
C GLY A 26 -23.90 -14.83 -17.78
N LEU A 27 -23.38 -15.97 -17.42
CA LEU A 27 -22.75 -16.15 -16.12
C LEU A 27 -21.49 -15.30 -15.93
N PRO A 28 -20.64 -15.12 -16.92
CA PRO A 28 -19.47 -14.29 -16.79
C PRO A 28 -19.77 -12.85 -16.40
N ASN A 29 -20.74 -12.30 -17.05
CA ASN A 29 -21.15 -10.94 -16.77
C ASN A 29 -21.73 -10.82 -15.36
N PHE A 30 -22.46 -11.82 -14.95
CA PHE A 30 -22.98 -11.88 -13.60
C PHE A 30 -21.86 -11.99 -12.56
N ILE A 31 -20.90 -12.86 -12.79
CA ILE A 31 -19.75 -13.03 -11.89
C ILE A 31 -18.90 -11.77 -11.89
N ALA A 32 -18.60 -11.20 -13.04
CA ALA A 32 -17.84 -9.98 -13.15
C ALA A 32 -18.53 -8.82 -12.42
N SER A 33 -19.84 -8.70 -12.56
CA SER A 33 -20.61 -7.68 -11.86
C SER A 33 -20.58 -7.87 -10.34
N TYR A 34 -20.67 -9.10 -9.90
CA TYR A 34 -20.61 -9.42 -8.48
C TYR A 34 -19.23 -9.16 -7.88
N LEU A 35 -18.18 -9.48 -8.63
CA LEU A 35 -16.81 -9.29 -8.17
C LEU A 35 -16.36 -7.82 -8.20
N ARG A 36 -17.06 -6.97 -8.92
CA ARG A 36 -16.71 -5.54 -8.98
C ARG A 36 -17.11 -4.76 -7.74
N ASN A 37 -18.05 -5.25 -6.94
CA ASN A 37 -18.45 -4.53 -5.75
C ASN A 37 -17.39 -4.72 -4.66
N ARG A 38 -16.39 -3.86 -4.64
CA ARG A 38 -15.27 -3.95 -3.70
C ARG A 38 -14.72 -2.59 -3.31
N ILE A 39 -14.11 -2.55 -2.15
CA ILE A 39 -13.35 -1.41 -1.67
C ILE A 39 -11.95 -1.47 -2.26
N LEU A 40 -11.48 -0.36 -2.81
CA LEU A 40 -10.10 -0.16 -3.27
C LEU A 40 -9.36 0.66 -2.23
N THR A 41 -8.26 0.16 -1.79
CA THR A 41 -7.26 0.84 -0.96
C THR A 41 -6.05 -0.08 -0.82
N GLU A 42 -4.91 0.45 -0.42
CA GLU A 42 -3.67 -0.29 -0.21
C GLU A 42 -3.28 -0.28 1.26
N ASN A 43 -2.49 -1.26 1.68
CA ASN A 43 -1.88 -1.26 3.01
C ASN A 43 -0.77 -0.21 3.06
N ARG A 44 -0.66 0.49 4.16
CA ARG A 44 0.33 1.57 4.36
C ARG A 44 0.77 1.59 5.81
N CYS A 45 1.81 2.34 6.10
CA CYS A 45 2.27 2.55 7.47
C CYS A 45 1.34 3.48 8.26
N VAL A 46 1.42 3.39 9.56
CA VAL A 46 0.71 4.29 10.48
C VAL A 46 1.08 5.74 10.20
N GLY A 47 0.09 6.63 10.21
CA GLY A 47 0.27 8.04 9.88
C GLY A 47 0.27 8.37 8.39
N ALA A 48 0.36 7.39 7.51
CA ALA A 48 0.18 7.62 6.07
C ALA A 48 -1.28 7.89 5.72
N VAL A 49 -1.50 8.59 4.61
CA VAL A 49 -2.84 8.85 4.09
C VAL A 49 -3.30 7.65 3.28
N PHE A 50 -4.37 7.02 3.74
CA PHE A 50 -5.08 5.97 3.02
C PHE A 50 -6.16 6.63 2.16
N GLU A 51 -6.14 6.31 0.89
CA GLU A 51 -7.18 6.72 -0.05
C GLU A 51 -8.15 5.56 -0.24
N PHE A 52 -9.45 5.83 -0.14
CA PHE A 52 -10.48 4.83 -0.30
C PHE A 52 -11.35 5.14 -1.51
N ASP A 53 -11.56 4.13 -2.33
CA ASP A 53 -12.44 4.20 -3.49
C ASP A 53 -13.28 2.90 -3.60
N LEU A 54 -14.24 2.91 -4.50
CA LEU A 54 -15.15 1.81 -4.73
C LEU A 54 -15.12 1.37 -6.20
N ASP A 55 -14.83 0.10 -6.45
CA ASP A 55 -15.04 -0.50 -7.76
C ASP A 55 -16.42 -1.17 -7.78
N LEU A 56 -17.36 -0.51 -8.45
CA LEU A 56 -18.77 -0.90 -8.47
C LEU A 56 -19.28 -1.11 -9.88
N TYR A 57 -20.17 -2.05 -10.05
CA TYR A 57 -20.83 -2.27 -11.34
C TYR A 57 -22.03 -1.35 -11.60
N LYS A 58 -22.49 -0.65 -10.56
CA LYS A 58 -23.59 0.33 -10.64
C LYS A 58 -23.23 1.58 -9.87
N GLU A 59 -23.74 2.69 -10.34
CA GLU A 59 -23.67 3.92 -9.58
C GLU A 59 -24.45 3.84 -8.29
N ILE A 60 -23.91 4.46 -7.27
CA ILE A 60 -24.52 4.56 -5.95
C ILE A 60 -24.95 5.99 -5.69
N THR A 61 -25.96 6.14 -4.84
CA THR A 61 -26.48 7.45 -4.45
C THR A 61 -25.88 7.93 -3.12
N ALA A 62 -25.41 7.02 -2.32
CA ALA A 62 -24.82 7.33 -1.01
C ALA A 62 -23.87 6.22 -0.55
N VAL A 63 -22.89 6.60 0.24
CA VAL A 63 -21.98 5.70 0.96
C VAL A 63 -21.77 6.23 2.38
N THR A 64 -21.60 5.30 3.30
CA THR A 64 -21.10 5.60 4.66
C THR A 64 -19.98 4.65 4.97
N TRP A 65 -18.85 5.22 5.32
CA TRP A 65 -17.65 4.48 5.69
C TRP A 65 -17.52 4.37 7.20
N ASP A 66 -17.07 3.22 7.64
CA ASP A 66 -16.60 2.95 8.99
C ASP A 66 -15.20 2.33 8.83
N PHE A 67 -14.17 3.02 9.32
CA PHE A 67 -12.79 2.59 9.11
C PHE A 67 -12.33 1.51 10.10
N GLY A 68 -13.18 1.18 11.08
CA GLY A 68 -12.87 0.14 12.07
C GLY A 68 -12.04 0.62 13.24
N ASP A 69 -11.70 1.90 13.29
CA ASP A 69 -11.01 2.58 14.40
C ASP A 69 -11.94 3.49 15.22
N GLY A 70 -13.23 3.43 14.93
CA GLY A 70 -14.27 4.28 15.55
C GLY A 70 -14.57 5.55 14.77
N THR A 71 -13.87 5.82 13.68
CA THR A 71 -14.12 6.98 12.81
C THR A 71 -14.96 6.60 11.59
N THR A 72 -15.65 7.57 11.03
CA THR A 72 -16.57 7.39 9.91
C THR A 72 -16.48 8.52 8.90
N SER A 73 -16.92 8.25 7.64
CA SER A 73 -17.02 9.27 6.59
C SER A 73 -18.25 9.03 5.72
N THR A 74 -18.74 10.09 5.08
CA THR A 74 -19.82 10.01 4.06
C THR A 74 -19.38 10.49 2.69
N LEU A 75 -18.09 10.78 2.52
CA LEU A 75 -17.53 11.17 1.24
C LEU A 75 -17.49 9.97 0.30
N MET A 76 -17.61 10.21 -1.02
CA MET A 76 -17.56 9.14 -2.01
C MET A 76 -16.18 8.50 -2.07
N THR A 77 -15.15 9.32 -2.02
CA THR A 77 -13.74 8.92 -2.01
C THR A 77 -13.05 9.58 -0.81
N PRO A 78 -13.18 9.00 0.39
CA PRO A 78 -12.57 9.58 1.58
C PRO A 78 -11.07 9.28 1.64
N VAL A 79 -10.37 10.14 2.37
CA VAL A 79 -9.03 9.87 2.85
C VAL A 79 -9.07 9.67 4.36
N HIS A 80 -8.20 8.81 4.88
CA HIS A 80 -8.13 8.54 6.32
C HIS A 80 -6.69 8.27 6.76
N GLN A 81 -6.36 8.59 8.00
CA GLN A 81 -5.07 8.29 8.63
C GLN A 81 -5.31 7.50 9.91
N PHE A 82 -4.73 6.31 9.96
CA PHE A 82 -4.73 5.50 11.17
C PHE A 82 -3.60 5.95 12.11
N THR A 83 -3.92 6.09 13.39
CA THR A 83 -2.98 6.55 14.42
C THR A 83 -2.25 5.42 15.14
N THR A 84 -2.71 4.19 14.98
CA THR A 84 -2.08 3.01 15.57
C THR A 84 -1.91 1.92 14.52
N PRO A 85 -0.81 1.15 14.54
CA PRO A 85 -0.66 0.01 13.66
C PRO A 85 -1.61 -1.12 14.06
N GLY A 86 -1.98 -1.95 13.10
CA GLY A 86 -2.87 -3.08 13.35
C GLY A 86 -3.70 -3.49 12.14
N ILE A 87 -4.58 -4.44 12.35
CA ILE A 87 -5.50 -4.94 11.32
C ILE A 87 -6.87 -4.30 11.55
N TYR A 88 -7.36 -3.61 10.52
CA TYR A 88 -8.65 -2.94 10.54
C TYR A 88 -9.60 -3.55 9.52
N THR A 89 -10.87 -3.67 9.90
CA THR A 89 -11.92 -4.06 8.96
C THR A 89 -12.71 -2.83 8.56
N VAL A 90 -12.41 -2.33 7.38
CA VAL A 90 -13.14 -1.20 6.81
C VAL A 90 -14.44 -1.67 6.21
N LYS A 91 -15.51 -0.96 6.54
CA LYS A 91 -16.86 -1.20 6.03
C LYS A 91 -17.36 -0.01 5.24
N ALA A 92 -17.82 -0.24 4.03
CA ALA A 92 -18.56 0.74 3.24
C ALA A 92 -20.02 0.30 3.12
N MET A 93 -20.93 1.04 3.71
CA MET A 93 -22.36 0.83 3.50
C MET A 93 -22.79 1.64 2.29
N ILE A 94 -22.98 0.98 1.16
CA ILE A 94 -23.42 1.61 -0.09
C ILE A 94 -24.92 1.42 -0.29
N THR A 95 -25.57 2.35 -1.02
CA THR A 95 -26.98 2.25 -1.36
C THR A 95 -27.15 2.13 -2.87
N ILE A 96 -27.67 0.98 -3.31
CA ILE A 96 -27.97 0.68 -4.71
C ILE A 96 -29.49 0.48 -4.83
N ASN A 97 -30.16 1.27 -5.68
CA ASN A 97 -31.62 1.16 -5.88
C ASN A 97 -32.40 1.22 -4.56
N ASN A 98 -32.01 2.07 -3.64
CA ASN A 98 -32.60 2.22 -2.29
C ASN A 98 -32.37 1.02 -1.33
N TYR A 99 -31.54 0.07 -1.70
CA TYR A 99 -31.19 -1.04 -0.83
C TYR A 99 -29.76 -0.86 -0.30
N PRO A 100 -29.58 -0.84 1.03
CA PRO A 100 -28.26 -0.76 1.63
C PRO A 100 -27.51 -2.08 1.49
N GLN A 101 -26.24 -2.02 1.10
CA GLN A 101 -25.37 -3.18 0.96
C GLN A 101 -24.03 -2.89 1.65
N PRO A 102 -23.59 -3.72 2.58
CA PRO A 102 -22.28 -3.58 3.19
C PRO A 102 -21.19 -4.21 2.33
N LEU A 103 -20.10 -3.51 2.14
CA LEU A 103 -18.86 -4.02 1.62
C LEU A 103 -17.84 -4.01 2.74
N TYR A 104 -16.93 -4.98 2.76
CA TYR A 104 -15.90 -5.10 3.76
C TYR A 104 -14.55 -5.29 3.10
N LYS A 105 -13.52 -4.69 3.67
CA LYS A 105 -12.12 -4.96 3.32
C LYS A 105 -11.28 -4.93 4.58
N THR A 106 -10.51 -5.98 4.78
CA THR A 106 -9.48 -5.99 5.80
C THR A 106 -8.23 -5.35 5.24
N ILE A 107 -7.64 -4.44 5.98
CA ILE A 107 -6.38 -3.77 5.68
C ILE A 107 -5.43 -3.95 6.85
N GLU A 108 -4.16 -3.90 6.57
CA GLU A 108 -3.11 -3.90 7.54
C GLU A 108 -2.42 -2.53 7.54
N VAL A 109 -2.33 -1.94 8.72
CA VAL A 109 -1.60 -0.69 8.98
C VAL A 109 -0.30 -1.08 9.65
N TYR A 110 0.81 -0.92 8.93
CA TYR A 110 2.12 -1.32 9.43
C TYR A 110 2.66 -0.34 10.46
N PRO A 111 3.39 -0.80 11.48
CA PRO A 111 4.14 0.09 12.34
C PRO A 111 5.23 0.81 11.53
N LEU A 112 5.62 1.99 12.00
CA LEU A 112 6.84 2.61 11.50
C LEU A 112 8.04 1.78 11.99
N PRO A 113 9.06 1.59 11.15
CA PRO A 113 10.27 0.92 11.58
C PRO A 113 10.92 1.69 12.74
N ASN A 114 11.36 0.97 13.75
CA ASN A 114 12.03 1.56 14.90
C ASN A 114 13.49 1.85 14.53
N MET A 115 13.78 3.10 14.23
CA MET A 115 15.16 3.54 13.97
C MET A 115 15.79 4.08 15.24
N VAL A 116 16.96 3.54 15.56
CA VAL A 116 17.83 4.18 16.55
C VAL A 116 18.41 5.45 15.91
N ALA A 117 17.95 6.61 16.35
CA ALA A 117 18.42 7.89 15.82
C ALA A 117 19.93 8.08 16.06
N ASN A 118 20.58 8.86 15.17
CA ASN A 118 21.98 9.25 15.30
C ASN A 118 22.98 8.09 15.31
N GLN A 119 22.86 7.18 14.38
CA GLN A 119 23.83 6.13 14.15
C GLN A 119 25.12 6.70 13.52
N THR A 120 26.24 6.06 13.85
CA THR A 120 27.54 6.48 13.33
C THR A 120 28.21 5.32 12.60
N LEU A 121 28.41 5.48 11.31
CA LEU A 121 29.30 4.61 10.53
C LEU A 121 30.73 5.10 10.72
N LYS A 122 31.66 4.15 10.96
CA LYS A 122 33.08 4.45 11.11
C LYS A 122 33.88 3.66 10.08
N GLN A 123 34.82 4.33 9.46
CA GLN A 123 35.76 3.74 8.50
C GLN A 123 37.18 4.12 8.87
N CYS A 124 38.15 3.25 8.56
CA CYS A 124 39.55 3.58 8.74
C CYS A 124 40.01 4.47 7.59
N ASP A 125 40.58 5.59 7.96
CA ASP A 125 41.25 6.50 7.07
C ASP A 125 42.76 6.19 7.10
N LEU A 126 43.29 5.66 6.01
CA LEU A 126 44.65 5.09 6.00
C LEU A 126 45.70 6.14 5.71
N ASP A 127 45.37 7.24 5.02
CA ASP A 127 46.24 8.31 4.65
C ASP A 127 46.05 9.58 5.46
N ASN A 128 45.04 9.57 6.35
CA ASN A 128 44.71 10.65 7.27
C ASN A 128 44.33 11.95 6.58
N ASP A 129 43.71 11.90 5.43
CA ASP A 129 43.19 13.06 4.72
C ASP A 129 41.75 13.44 5.15
N GLY A 130 41.10 12.61 5.96
CA GLY A 130 39.74 12.80 6.45
C GLY A 130 38.65 12.28 5.50
N ILE A 131 39.04 11.65 4.40
CA ILE A 131 38.14 11.16 3.35
C ILE A 131 38.22 9.64 3.30
N SER A 132 37.07 9.02 3.19
CA SER A 132 36.95 7.54 3.12
C SER A 132 35.68 7.14 2.38
N ASN A 133 35.67 5.91 1.87
CA ASN A 133 34.49 5.35 1.24
C ASN A 133 33.65 4.56 2.24
N PHE A 134 32.36 4.82 2.28
CA PHE A 134 31.38 4.17 3.15
C PHE A 134 30.36 3.40 2.34
N ASN A 135 29.96 2.24 2.84
CA ASN A 135 28.73 1.62 2.40
C ASN A 135 27.60 2.06 3.33
N LEU A 136 26.78 3.00 2.87
CA LEU A 136 25.69 3.54 3.68
C LEU A 136 24.58 2.51 3.94
N LYS A 137 24.46 1.47 3.09
CA LYS A 137 23.48 0.41 3.31
C LYS A 137 23.75 -0.42 4.57
N ASN A 138 24.96 -0.36 5.12
CA ASN A 138 25.27 -1.01 6.39
C ASN A 138 24.45 -0.45 7.57
N VAL A 139 23.79 0.68 7.38
CA VAL A 139 22.87 1.22 8.39
C VAL A 139 21.63 0.34 8.57
N ILE A 140 21.33 -0.54 7.62
CA ILE A 140 20.18 -1.46 7.71
C ILE A 140 20.27 -2.36 8.94
N ASP A 141 21.47 -2.78 9.32
CA ASP A 141 21.70 -3.62 10.48
C ASP A 141 21.41 -2.90 11.81
N LEU A 142 21.18 -1.58 11.74
CA LEU A 142 20.88 -0.73 12.87
C LEU A 142 19.38 -0.42 13.00
N ILE A 143 18.57 -0.98 12.10
CA ILE A 143 17.11 -0.83 12.11
C ILE A 143 16.53 -2.06 12.78
N GLU A 144 15.93 -1.86 13.95
CA GLU A 144 15.19 -2.90 14.62
C GLU A 144 13.83 -3.10 13.90
N ASP A 145 13.41 -4.37 13.81
CA ASP A 145 12.14 -4.75 13.18
C ASP A 145 12.01 -4.40 11.67
N ALA A 146 13.14 -4.38 10.97
CA ALA A 146 13.15 -4.20 9.53
C ALA A 146 12.31 -5.27 8.83
N THR A 147 11.22 -4.85 8.20
CA THR A 147 10.48 -5.74 7.29
C THR A 147 11.20 -5.80 5.94
N PRO A 148 11.13 -6.91 5.20
CA PRO A 148 11.89 -7.07 3.96
C PRO A 148 11.47 -6.12 2.81
N ASP A 149 10.40 -5.34 3.01
CA ASP A 149 9.78 -4.55 1.96
C ASP A 149 10.01 -3.03 2.08
N PHE A 150 11.03 -2.57 2.82
CA PHE A 150 11.34 -1.16 2.86
C PHE A 150 12.58 -0.82 2.03
N SER A 151 12.60 0.39 1.52
CA SER A 151 13.76 0.97 0.85
C SER A 151 14.41 2.07 1.68
N LEU A 152 15.74 2.17 1.56
CA LEU A 152 16.53 3.22 2.20
C LEU A 152 17.06 4.16 1.13
N ASN A 153 16.70 5.42 1.25
CA ASN A 153 17.19 6.50 0.41
C ASN A 153 18.00 7.48 1.26
N PHE A 154 19.16 7.90 0.77
CA PHE A 154 20.13 8.69 1.51
C PHE A 154 20.25 10.08 0.91
N TYR A 155 20.40 11.09 1.78
CA TYR A 155 20.42 12.50 1.37
C TYR A 155 21.46 13.30 2.17
N ASN A 156 21.97 14.36 1.57
CA ASN A 156 22.92 15.27 2.23
C ASN A 156 22.23 16.28 3.16
N SER A 157 20.93 16.50 3.00
CA SER A 157 20.17 17.41 3.86
C SER A 157 18.81 16.85 4.22
N ARG A 158 18.26 17.33 5.33
CA ARG A 158 16.90 17.01 5.75
C ARG A 158 15.86 17.49 4.74
N ASN A 159 16.07 18.67 4.18
CA ASN A 159 15.15 19.23 3.19
C ASN A 159 15.09 18.35 1.93
N ASP A 160 16.22 17.81 1.50
CA ASP A 160 16.28 16.93 0.33
C ASP A 160 15.57 15.60 0.62
N ALA A 161 15.76 15.05 1.82
CA ALA A 161 15.06 13.84 2.26
C ALA A 161 13.52 14.02 2.37
N GLU A 162 13.06 15.19 2.83
CA GLU A 162 11.63 15.48 2.95
C GLU A 162 10.95 15.69 1.58
N ASN A 163 11.70 16.19 0.58
CA ASN A 163 11.17 16.53 -0.74
C ASN A 163 11.61 15.57 -1.87
N ASP A 164 12.32 14.50 -1.55
CA ASP A 164 12.90 13.54 -2.51
C ASP A 164 13.78 14.21 -3.58
N LEU A 165 14.64 15.12 -3.14
CA LEU A 165 15.57 15.85 -4.00
C LEU A 165 17.01 15.39 -3.74
N ASP A 166 17.83 15.39 -4.80
CA ASP A 166 19.27 15.12 -4.72
C ASP A 166 19.65 13.87 -3.90
N GLU A 167 18.97 12.75 -4.17
CA GLU A 167 19.28 11.46 -3.57
C GLU A 167 20.71 11.03 -3.87
N ILE A 168 21.39 10.42 -2.91
CA ILE A 168 22.72 9.85 -3.07
C ILE A 168 22.61 8.54 -3.86
N GLU A 169 22.90 8.58 -5.17
CA GLU A 169 22.72 7.42 -6.06
C GLU A 169 23.63 6.24 -5.73
N ASN A 170 24.86 6.49 -5.26
CA ASN A 170 25.87 5.47 -5.00
C ASN A 170 26.05 5.19 -3.49
N ALA A 171 24.98 4.82 -2.82
CA ALA A 171 25.01 4.55 -1.38
C ALA A 171 25.94 3.41 -0.95
N GLU A 172 26.33 2.52 -1.86
CA GLU A 172 27.27 1.42 -1.55
C GLU A 172 28.73 1.88 -1.54
N VAL A 173 29.05 2.97 -2.24
CA VAL A 173 30.40 3.53 -2.33
C VAL A 173 30.30 5.04 -2.20
N PHE A 174 29.88 5.49 -1.04
CA PHE A 174 29.76 6.91 -0.74
C PHE A 174 31.08 7.44 -0.20
N GLU A 175 31.64 8.46 -0.83
CA GLU A 175 32.82 9.17 -0.37
C GLU A 175 32.38 10.40 0.45
N ASN A 176 32.84 10.51 1.68
CA ASN A 176 32.56 11.69 2.49
C ASN A 176 33.36 12.90 2.03
N THR A 177 32.79 14.07 2.20
CA THR A 177 33.42 15.34 1.87
C THR A 177 33.92 16.09 3.10
N THR A 178 33.47 15.70 4.27
CA THR A 178 33.87 16.28 5.57
C THR A 178 33.90 15.18 6.62
N ASN A 179 34.67 15.37 7.68
CA ASN A 179 34.77 14.44 8.77
C ASN A 179 34.58 15.15 10.12
N PRO A 180 33.50 14.86 10.88
CA PRO A 180 32.35 14.00 10.51
C PRO A 180 31.43 14.64 9.46
N GLN A 181 30.72 13.79 8.72
CA GLN A 181 29.63 14.21 7.82
C GLN A 181 28.30 13.65 8.32
N GLU A 182 27.29 14.51 8.35
CA GLU A 182 25.92 14.12 8.68
C GLU A 182 25.15 13.81 7.39
N LEU A 183 24.40 12.72 7.40
CA LEU A 183 23.53 12.32 6.30
C LEU A 183 22.14 12.03 6.86
N PHE A 184 21.13 12.16 6.00
CA PHE A 184 19.73 11.90 6.32
C PHE A 184 19.26 10.66 5.58
N VAL A 185 18.49 9.82 6.27
CA VAL A 185 17.95 8.58 5.72
C VAL A 185 16.45 8.66 5.70
N LYS A 186 15.86 8.41 4.53
CA LYS A 186 14.43 8.23 4.37
C LYS A 186 14.12 6.75 4.20
N ILE A 187 13.14 6.26 4.93
CA ILE A 187 12.62 4.91 4.82
C ILE A 187 11.25 4.99 4.14
N THR A 188 11.07 4.18 3.10
CA THR A 188 9.81 4.10 2.34
C THR A 188 9.40 2.66 2.10
#